data_e135647a71cdfc1a638330434fa48985
#
_entry.id   e135647a71cdfc1a638330434fa48985
#
_cell.length_a   1.000
_cell.length_b   1.000
_cell.length_c   1.000
_cell.angle_alpha   90.00
_cell.angle_beta   90.00
_cell.angle_gamma   90.00
#
_symmetry.space_group_name_H-M   'P 1'
#
loop_
_entity.id
_entity.type
_entity.pdbx_description
1 polymer ?
#
loop_
_entity_poly.entity_id
_entity_poly.type
_entity_poly.pdbx_seq_one_letter_code
_entity_poly.pdbx_strand_id
1 'polypeptide(L)'
;MNYRVLVTGGAGYIGTHTCAALLEQGCDVTVVDNLSNGTVEALQQVEQLAHHTVRLVQADIRDRAQMHRVLEEGAFDVVVHFAALKVLTESLAEPVKYYDHNVGGTAVLLEAMQAAGVRNLVFSSSAAVYGTPDAVPIDESAPLLGSNPYARTKAIGELIIADQVRADPRWRAVCLRYFNPVGAHESGMIGESPLNLPTNLMPIVCEVALGKRPRLQIFGDQHPTPDGTCVRDFIHVMDLAEGHVRAVDWLMQGPEQACLNVNLGTGNGHSVQELVQTFESVSGKNIPFEIAPNRPGEVASVFAQVDLARDVLGWQARRPIDSMCADAWRWASRAG
;
A
#
# COMPACT_ATOMS: atom_id res chain seq x y z
N MET A 1 6.47 14.62 15.79
CA MET A 1 5.90 15.47 14.71
C MET A 1 4.60 16.08 15.22
N ASN A 2 4.19 17.23 14.74
CA ASN A 2 2.91 17.83 15.19
C ASN A 2 2.16 18.36 13.96
N TYR A 3 1.94 17.45 12.97
CA TYR A 3 1.31 17.79 11.70
C TYR A 3 -0.13 17.33 11.68
N ARG A 4 -1.01 18.09 11.03
CA ARG A 4 -2.38 17.69 10.71
C ARG A 4 -2.38 16.94 9.37
N VAL A 5 -2.65 15.65 9.42
CA VAL A 5 -2.55 14.75 8.28
C VAL A 5 -3.94 14.28 7.85
N LEU A 6 -4.30 14.52 6.59
CA LEU A 6 -5.46 13.87 5.98
C LEU A 6 -5.03 12.55 5.34
N VAL A 7 -5.65 11.45 5.75
CA VAL A 7 -5.42 10.12 5.18
C VAL A 7 -6.66 9.67 4.42
N THR A 8 -6.62 9.63 3.10
CA THR A 8 -7.71 9.05 2.30
C THR A 8 -7.51 7.54 2.15
N GLY A 9 -8.57 6.75 2.32
CA GLY A 9 -8.46 5.29 2.37
C GLY A 9 -7.83 4.77 3.66
N GLY A 10 -7.91 5.57 4.74
CA GLY A 10 -7.26 5.28 6.01
C GLY A 10 -7.87 4.13 6.80
N ALA A 11 -9.08 3.68 6.48
CA ALA A 11 -9.72 2.52 7.08
C ALA A 11 -9.31 1.19 6.44
N GLY A 12 -8.55 1.21 5.35
CA GLY A 12 -8.01 0.03 4.68
C GLY A 12 -6.76 -0.53 5.36
N TYR A 13 -6.25 -1.67 4.85
CA TYR A 13 -5.11 -2.40 5.41
C TYR A 13 -3.87 -1.51 5.63
N ILE A 14 -3.31 -0.93 4.56
CA ILE A 14 -2.10 -0.08 4.67
C ILE A 14 -2.44 1.22 5.40
N GLY A 15 -3.64 1.77 5.17
CA GLY A 15 -4.11 3.00 5.78
C GLY A 15 -4.15 2.95 7.30
N THR A 16 -4.70 1.90 7.90
CA THR A 16 -4.79 1.72 9.36
C THR A 16 -3.41 1.63 10.02
N HIS A 17 -2.48 0.87 9.41
CA HIS A 17 -1.10 0.76 9.91
C HIS A 17 -0.36 2.11 9.81
N THR A 18 -0.58 2.85 8.72
CA THR A 18 -0.01 4.20 8.55
C THR A 18 -0.63 5.21 9.53
N CYS A 19 -1.95 5.14 9.78
CA CYS A 19 -2.59 5.97 10.81
C CYS A 19 -1.99 5.71 12.19
N ALA A 20 -1.80 4.44 12.57
CA ALA A 20 -1.15 4.09 13.83
C ALA A 20 0.26 4.68 13.93
N ALA A 21 1.08 4.49 12.90
CA ALA A 21 2.46 5.01 12.87
C ALA A 21 2.51 6.55 12.90
N LEU A 22 1.59 7.25 12.23
CA LEU A 22 1.50 8.73 12.27
C LEU A 22 1.11 9.24 13.65
N LEU A 23 0.11 8.60 14.31
CA LEU A 23 -0.33 8.94 15.65
C LEU A 23 0.78 8.73 16.69
N GLU A 24 1.53 7.63 16.60
CA GLU A 24 2.70 7.37 17.44
C GLU A 24 3.79 8.46 17.31
N GLN A 25 3.87 9.11 16.15
CA GLN A 25 4.77 10.26 15.95
C GLN A 25 4.15 11.60 16.38
N GLY A 26 2.95 11.59 16.97
CA GLY A 26 2.27 12.77 17.48
C GLY A 26 1.58 13.61 16.39
N CYS A 27 1.26 13.04 15.25
CA CYS A 27 0.43 13.69 14.23
C CYS A 27 -1.05 13.68 14.63
N ASP A 28 -1.80 14.69 14.21
CA ASP A 28 -3.27 14.72 14.27
C ASP A 28 -3.81 14.13 12.96
N VAL A 29 -4.53 13.01 13.04
CA VAL A 29 -4.95 12.24 11.86
C VAL A 29 -6.45 12.35 11.65
N THR A 30 -6.84 12.83 10.46
CA THR A 30 -8.21 12.73 9.94
C THR A 30 -8.24 11.74 8.78
N VAL A 31 -9.19 10.82 8.80
CA VAL A 31 -9.39 9.81 7.76
C VAL A 31 -10.60 10.19 6.91
N VAL A 32 -10.45 10.12 5.58
CA VAL A 32 -11.55 10.08 4.62
C VAL A 32 -11.59 8.69 4.01
N ASP A 33 -12.72 7.99 4.16
CA ASP A 33 -12.93 6.65 3.61
C ASP A 33 -14.41 6.45 3.27
N ASN A 34 -14.71 5.78 2.16
CA ASN A 34 -16.10 5.43 1.82
C ASN A 34 -16.54 4.10 2.42
N LEU A 35 -15.65 3.42 3.13
CA LEU A 35 -15.85 2.13 3.80
C LEU A 35 -16.21 0.98 2.84
N SER A 36 -15.85 1.10 1.56
CA SER A 36 -16.09 0.03 0.57
C SER A 36 -15.19 -1.20 0.78
N ASN A 37 -14.03 -1.02 1.41
CA ASN A 37 -13.07 -2.10 1.72
C ASN A 37 -12.36 -1.89 3.07
N GLY A 38 -12.69 -0.85 3.81
CA GLY A 38 -12.25 -0.58 5.16
C GLY A 38 -13.41 -0.65 6.14
N THR A 39 -13.13 -0.64 7.45
CA THR A 39 -14.15 -0.70 8.50
C THR A 39 -13.92 0.34 9.58
N VAL A 40 -14.99 0.76 10.24
CA VAL A 40 -14.93 1.67 11.41
C VAL A 40 -14.20 0.98 12.57
N GLU A 41 -14.42 -0.31 12.75
CA GLU A 41 -13.81 -1.13 13.80
C GLU A 41 -12.29 -1.14 13.70
N ALA A 42 -11.75 -1.18 12.47
CA ALA A 42 -10.30 -1.12 12.25
C ALA A 42 -9.70 0.21 12.74
N LEU A 43 -10.40 1.34 12.53
CA LEU A 43 -9.98 2.63 13.06
C LEU A 43 -10.12 2.72 14.60
N GLN A 44 -11.15 2.14 15.17
CA GLN A 44 -11.29 2.05 16.63
C GLN A 44 -10.14 1.25 17.27
N GLN A 45 -9.65 0.22 16.59
CA GLN A 45 -8.48 -0.53 17.03
C GLN A 45 -7.19 0.30 16.93
N VAL A 46 -7.06 1.13 15.88
CA VAL A 46 -5.96 2.11 15.78
C VAL A 46 -6.00 3.10 16.95
N GLU A 47 -7.18 3.64 17.29
CA GLU A 47 -7.33 4.55 18.43
C GLU A 47 -6.91 3.89 19.77
N GLN A 48 -7.28 2.63 19.97
CA GLN A 48 -6.87 1.87 21.15
C GLN A 48 -5.37 1.63 21.21
N LEU A 49 -4.73 1.35 20.06
CA LEU A 49 -3.28 1.13 19.95
C LEU A 49 -2.50 2.40 20.24
N ALA A 50 -2.89 3.50 19.60
CA ALA A 50 -2.16 4.75 19.66
C ALA A 50 -2.52 5.60 20.89
N HIS A 51 -3.58 5.25 21.63
CA HIS A 51 -4.18 6.08 22.71
C HIS A 51 -4.55 7.50 22.24
N HIS A 52 -4.92 7.63 20.97
CA HIS A 52 -5.32 8.88 20.32
C HIS A 52 -6.57 8.65 19.46
N THR A 53 -7.40 9.69 19.32
CA THR A 53 -8.60 9.63 18.50
C THR A 53 -8.27 9.87 17.02
N VAL A 54 -9.03 9.22 16.14
CA VAL A 54 -9.00 9.41 14.68
C VAL A 54 -10.34 9.98 14.24
N ARG A 55 -10.32 11.18 13.67
CA ARG A 55 -11.53 11.74 13.07
C ARG A 55 -11.83 11.02 11.75
N LEU A 56 -12.93 10.27 11.67
CA LEU A 56 -13.42 9.69 10.42
C LEU A 56 -14.45 10.59 9.76
N VAL A 57 -14.24 10.88 8.48
CA VAL A 57 -15.22 11.47 7.57
C VAL A 57 -15.57 10.42 6.52
N GLN A 58 -16.78 9.85 6.60
CA GLN A 58 -17.25 8.89 5.61
C GLN A 58 -17.61 9.62 4.31
N ALA A 59 -16.76 9.53 3.30
CA ALA A 59 -16.93 10.18 2.00
C ALA A 59 -16.20 9.42 0.89
N ASP A 60 -16.72 9.57 -0.34
CA ASP A 60 -16.03 9.10 -1.55
C ASP A 60 -15.12 10.21 -2.08
N ILE A 61 -13.87 9.88 -2.43
CA ILE A 61 -12.91 10.85 -2.97
C ILE A 61 -13.37 11.49 -4.29
N ARG A 62 -14.34 10.89 -4.98
CA ARG A 62 -14.96 11.44 -6.20
C ARG A 62 -16.03 12.49 -5.90
N ASP A 63 -16.52 12.58 -4.66
CA ASP A 63 -17.47 13.62 -4.26
C ASP A 63 -16.73 14.95 -4.07
N ARG A 64 -16.71 15.73 -5.16
CA ARG A 64 -16.05 17.04 -5.23
C ARG A 64 -16.47 17.98 -4.11
N ALA A 65 -17.76 18.06 -3.82
CA ALA A 65 -18.29 18.98 -2.81
C ALA A 65 -17.84 18.58 -1.39
N GLN A 66 -17.87 17.29 -1.08
CA GLN A 66 -17.38 16.80 0.21
C GLN A 66 -15.88 16.97 0.36
N MET A 67 -15.08 16.65 -0.67
CA MET A 67 -13.62 16.79 -0.61
C MET A 67 -13.18 18.24 -0.43
N HIS A 68 -13.80 19.20 -1.11
CA HIS A 68 -13.56 20.63 -0.89
C HIS A 68 -13.85 21.02 0.57
N ARG A 69 -15.02 20.66 1.09
CA ARG A 69 -15.40 20.97 2.47
C ARG A 69 -14.40 20.40 3.49
N VAL A 70 -14.04 19.13 3.34
CA VAL A 70 -13.11 18.45 4.26
C VAL A 70 -11.76 19.16 4.28
N LEU A 71 -11.21 19.50 3.13
CA LEU A 71 -9.90 20.13 3.01
C LEU A 71 -9.90 21.59 3.49
N GLU A 72 -10.97 22.34 3.22
CA GLU A 72 -11.13 23.72 3.71
C GLU A 72 -11.27 23.79 5.23
N GLU A 73 -12.08 22.90 5.84
CA GLU A 73 -12.33 22.89 7.28
C GLU A 73 -11.15 22.32 8.08
N GLY A 74 -10.39 21.36 7.51
CA GLY A 74 -9.40 20.59 8.25
C GLY A 74 -8.06 21.30 8.43
N ALA A 75 -7.73 22.31 7.60
CA ALA A 75 -6.45 23.04 7.59
C ALA A 75 -5.24 22.10 7.69
N PHE A 76 -5.20 21.10 6.82
CA PHE A 76 -4.17 20.05 6.81
C PHE A 76 -2.82 20.57 6.31
N ASP A 77 -1.73 20.01 6.88
CA ASP A 77 -0.36 20.27 6.44
C ASP A 77 0.04 19.37 5.27
N VAL A 78 -0.50 18.13 5.25
CA VAL A 78 -0.16 17.10 4.26
C VAL A 78 -1.32 16.13 4.06
N VAL A 79 -1.41 15.58 2.84
CA VAL A 79 -2.35 14.49 2.49
C VAL A 79 -1.56 13.22 2.21
N VAL A 80 -2.01 12.09 2.77
CA VAL A 80 -1.57 10.74 2.42
C VAL A 80 -2.71 10.05 1.69
N HIS A 81 -2.51 9.71 0.41
CA HIS A 81 -3.57 9.25 -0.48
C HIS A 81 -3.49 7.76 -0.77
N PHE A 82 -4.27 6.95 -0.06
CA PHE A 82 -4.43 5.50 -0.30
C PHE A 82 -5.70 5.15 -1.07
N ALA A 83 -6.76 5.96 -0.97
CA ALA A 83 -8.07 5.63 -1.53
C ALA A 83 -7.99 5.28 -3.02
N ALA A 84 -8.11 3.99 -3.33
CA ALA A 84 -8.05 3.45 -4.69
C ALA A 84 -8.64 2.03 -4.74
N LEU A 85 -9.19 1.65 -5.87
CA LEU A 85 -9.46 0.24 -6.19
C LEU A 85 -8.14 -0.45 -6.55
N LYS A 86 -7.89 -1.66 -6.02
CA LYS A 86 -6.59 -2.34 -6.12
C LYS A 86 -6.61 -3.76 -6.69
N VAL A 87 -7.79 -4.33 -6.96
CA VAL A 87 -7.91 -5.73 -7.38
C VAL A 87 -7.62 -5.87 -8.86
N LEU A 88 -6.53 -6.56 -9.21
CA LEU A 88 -6.04 -6.68 -10.59
C LEU A 88 -7.08 -7.33 -11.52
N THR A 89 -7.67 -8.45 -11.11
CA THR A 89 -8.67 -9.18 -11.92
C THR A 89 -9.93 -8.35 -12.14
N GLU A 90 -10.40 -7.61 -11.14
CA GLU A 90 -11.51 -6.68 -11.28
C GLU A 90 -11.16 -5.54 -12.24
N SER A 91 -9.92 -5.04 -12.22
CA SER A 91 -9.50 -3.98 -13.13
C SER A 91 -9.57 -4.39 -14.61
N LEU A 92 -9.34 -5.66 -14.89
CA LEU A 92 -9.46 -6.22 -16.25
C LEU A 92 -10.93 -6.35 -16.67
N ALA A 93 -11.81 -6.69 -15.74
CA ALA A 93 -13.25 -6.85 -16.00
C ALA A 93 -13.97 -5.50 -16.06
N GLU A 94 -13.59 -4.54 -15.21
CA GLU A 94 -14.27 -3.23 -15.06
C GLU A 94 -13.28 -2.04 -15.22
N PRO A 95 -12.56 -1.89 -16.35
CA PRO A 95 -11.50 -0.91 -16.48
C PRO A 95 -11.98 0.54 -16.29
N VAL A 96 -13.16 0.88 -16.81
CA VAL A 96 -13.71 2.24 -16.69
C VAL A 96 -13.95 2.64 -15.23
N LYS A 97 -14.44 1.72 -14.40
CA LYS A 97 -14.62 1.90 -12.96
C LYS A 97 -13.27 2.24 -12.28
N TYR A 98 -12.19 1.58 -12.69
CA TYR A 98 -10.85 1.84 -12.15
C TYR A 98 -10.32 3.22 -12.56
N TYR A 99 -10.52 3.65 -13.81
CA TYR A 99 -10.14 4.98 -14.24
C TYR A 99 -10.96 6.07 -13.56
N ASP A 100 -12.27 5.92 -13.46
CA ASP A 100 -13.14 6.85 -12.75
C ASP A 100 -12.73 6.99 -11.28
N HIS A 101 -12.53 5.88 -10.60
CA HIS A 101 -12.22 5.89 -9.18
C HIS A 101 -10.79 6.37 -8.89
N ASN A 102 -9.79 5.75 -9.52
CA ASN A 102 -8.39 6.00 -9.18
C ASN A 102 -7.85 7.28 -9.81
N VAL A 103 -8.17 7.54 -11.09
CA VAL A 103 -7.70 8.75 -11.80
C VAL A 103 -8.63 9.92 -11.52
N GLY A 104 -9.94 9.73 -11.68
CA GLY A 104 -10.94 10.76 -11.41
C GLY A 104 -10.91 11.21 -9.96
N GLY A 105 -10.88 10.27 -9.01
CA GLY A 105 -10.79 10.58 -7.58
C GLY A 105 -9.50 11.33 -7.21
N THR A 106 -8.34 10.92 -7.77
CA THR A 106 -7.07 11.66 -7.58
C THR A 106 -7.16 13.09 -8.12
N ALA A 107 -7.76 13.29 -9.29
CA ALA A 107 -7.93 14.63 -9.87
C ALA A 107 -8.82 15.53 -8.99
N VAL A 108 -9.94 14.99 -8.46
CA VAL A 108 -10.81 15.70 -7.52
C VAL A 108 -10.06 16.06 -6.22
N LEU A 109 -9.27 15.14 -5.70
CA LEU A 109 -8.45 15.38 -4.50
C LEU A 109 -7.45 16.52 -4.72
N LEU A 110 -6.70 16.50 -5.83
CA LEU A 110 -5.72 17.55 -6.16
C LEU A 110 -6.37 18.92 -6.32
N GLU A 111 -7.53 18.99 -6.96
CA GLU A 111 -8.31 20.22 -7.10
C GLU A 111 -8.73 20.78 -5.72
N ALA A 112 -9.26 19.93 -4.85
CA ALA A 112 -9.67 20.32 -3.51
C ALA A 112 -8.47 20.74 -2.65
N MET A 113 -7.34 20.03 -2.73
CA MET A 113 -6.07 20.41 -2.09
C MET A 113 -5.59 21.79 -2.55
N GLN A 114 -5.64 22.05 -3.87
CA GLN A 114 -5.26 23.34 -4.44
C GLN A 114 -6.13 24.46 -3.91
N ALA A 115 -7.43 24.28 -3.86
CA ALA A 115 -8.37 25.29 -3.36
C ALA A 115 -8.13 25.60 -1.88
N ALA A 116 -7.89 24.59 -1.05
CA ALA A 116 -7.64 24.73 0.38
C ALA A 116 -6.21 25.19 0.72
N GLY A 117 -5.32 25.32 -0.26
CA GLY A 117 -3.92 25.71 -0.01
C GLY A 117 -3.02 24.59 0.51
N VAL A 118 -3.48 23.34 0.55
CA VAL A 118 -2.68 22.17 0.91
C VAL A 118 -1.82 21.77 -0.29
N ARG A 119 -0.49 21.65 -0.11
CA ARG A 119 0.46 21.48 -1.22
C ARG A 119 1.39 20.27 -1.06
N ASN A 120 1.27 19.53 0.04
CA ASN A 120 2.10 18.37 0.35
C ASN A 120 1.29 17.08 0.15
N LEU A 121 1.79 16.17 -0.68
CA LEU A 121 1.11 14.92 -1.02
C LEU A 121 2.05 13.73 -0.93
N VAL A 122 1.66 12.70 -0.16
CA VAL A 122 2.21 11.35 -0.28
C VAL A 122 1.20 10.51 -1.04
N PHE A 123 1.59 9.97 -2.19
CA PHE A 123 0.74 9.17 -3.06
C PHE A 123 1.09 7.69 -3.00
N SER A 124 0.08 6.87 -2.75
CA SER A 124 0.16 5.41 -2.84
C SER A 124 0.27 4.97 -4.29
N SER A 125 1.50 4.80 -4.78
CA SER A 125 1.75 4.15 -6.07
C SER A 125 1.99 2.64 -5.87
N SER A 126 2.51 1.96 -6.87
CA SER A 126 2.69 0.50 -6.85
C SER A 126 3.82 0.09 -7.78
N ALA A 127 4.56 -0.97 -7.42
CA ALA A 127 5.51 -1.63 -8.33
C ALA A 127 4.86 -2.18 -9.61
N ALA A 128 3.53 -2.37 -9.61
CA ALA A 128 2.79 -2.76 -10.81
C ALA A 128 2.94 -1.77 -11.98
N VAL A 129 3.30 -0.50 -11.72
CA VAL A 129 3.55 0.51 -12.76
C VAL A 129 4.67 0.11 -13.71
N TYR A 130 5.64 -0.68 -13.25
CA TYR A 130 6.75 -1.17 -14.07
C TYR A 130 6.34 -2.24 -15.10
N GLY A 131 5.21 -2.93 -14.86
CA GLY A 131 4.78 -4.04 -15.71
C GLY A 131 5.74 -5.22 -15.66
N THR A 132 6.26 -5.63 -16.82
CA THR A 132 7.30 -6.67 -16.93
C THR A 132 8.66 -5.98 -17.04
N PRO A 133 9.47 -5.95 -15.97
CA PRO A 133 10.77 -5.29 -15.99
C PRO A 133 11.78 -6.09 -16.80
N ASP A 134 12.70 -5.41 -17.47
CA ASP A 134 13.80 -6.03 -18.22
C ASP A 134 14.87 -6.64 -17.30
N ALA A 135 14.99 -6.11 -16.09
CA ALA A 135 15.96 -6.56 -15.08
C ALA A 135 15.43 -6.37 -13.64
N VAL A 136 16.02 -7.13 -12.72
CA VAL A 136 15.84 -6.98 -11.28
C VAL A 136 17.22 -6.92 -10.60
N PRO A 137 17.39 -6.16 -9.50
CA PRO A 137 16.40 -5.32 -8.82
C PRO A 137 15.95 -4.14 -9.69
N ILE A 138 14.68 -3.69 -9.50
CA ILE A 138 14.05 -2.62 -10.29
C ILE A 138 14.34 -1.28 -9.63
N ASP A 139 14.99 -0.36 -10.33
CA ASP A 139 15.18 1.01 -9.86
C ASP A 139 14.04 1.95 -10.35
N GLU A 140 13.97 3.14 -9.79
CA GLU A 140 12.90 4.10 -10.05
C GLU A 140 12.94 4.71 -11.46
N SER A 141 14.06 4.59 -12.17
CA SER A 141 14.21 5.05 -13.55
C SER A 141 13.64 4.08 -14.58
N ALA A 142 13.28 2.85 -14.15
CA ALA A 142 12.72 1.84 -15.02
C ALA A 142 11.44 2.33 -15.72
N PRO A 143 11.19 1.96 -16.99
CA PRO A 143 10.04 2.39 -17.76
C PRO A 143 8.70 1.99 -17.08
N LEU A 144 7.69 2.86 -17.17
CA LEU A 144 6.35 2.60 -16.68
C LEU A 144 5.55 1.87 -17.77
N LEU A 145 5.54 0.54 -17.72
CA LEU A 145 4.93 -0.35 -18.72
C LEU A 145 3.61 -0.99 -18.28
N GLY A 146 2.92 -0.41 -17.29
CA GLY A 146 1.73 -0.97 -16.63
C GLY A 146 0.88 -1.88 -17.52
N SER A 147 0.89 -3.18 -17.24
CA SER A 147 0.30 -4.23 -18.09
C SER A 147 -1.22 -4.39 -17.95
N ASN A 148 -1.82 -3.76 -16.94
CA ASN A 148 -3.25 -3.85 -16.64
C ASN A 148 -3.82 -2.48 -16.25
N PRO A 149 -5.17 -2.31 -16.24
CA PRO A 149 -5.80 -1.04 -15.93
C PRO A 149 -5.43 -0.48 -14.55
N TYR A 150 -5.34 -1.32 -13.51
CA TYR A 150 -4.91 -0.87 -12.19
C TYR A 150 -3.52 -0.24 -12.24
N ALA A 151 -2.54 -0.92 -12.82
CA ALA A 151 -1.18 -0.42 -12.95
C ALA A 151 -1.14 0.91 -13.73
N ARG A 152 -1.91 1.00 -14.82
CA ARG A 152 -2.01 2.23 -15.62
C ARG A 152 -2.63 3.38 -14.83
N THR A 153 -3.67 3.13 -13.99
CA THR A 153 -4.25 4.21 -13.16
C THR A 153 -3.25 4.75 -12.15
N LYS A 154 -2.36 3.91 -11.60
CA LYS A 154 -1.30 4.36 -10.71
C LYS A 154 -0.24 5.18 -11.46
N ALA A 155 0.20 4.74 -12.63
CA ALA A 155 1.13 5.49 -13.48
C ALA A 155 0.54 6.85 -13.93
N ILE A 156 -0.73 6.89 -14.31
CA ILE A 156 -1.42 8.15 -14.65
C ILE A 156 -1.52 9.07 -13.43
N GLY A 157 -1.77 8.52 -12.24
CA GLY A 157 -1.75 9.28 -10.98
C GLY A 157 -0.40 9.98 -10.75
N GLU A 158 0.73 9.26 -10.94
CA GLU A 158 2.07 9.86 -10.85
C GLU A 158 2.26 10.99 -11.89
N LEU A 159 1.77 10.81 -13.13
CA LEU A 159 1.86 11.82 -14.19
C LEU A 159 1.06 13.08 -13.85
N ILE A 160 -0.19 12.93 -13.40
CA ILE A 160 -1.04 14.08 -13.01
C ILE A 160 -0.39 14.86 -11.85
N ILE A 161 0.17 14.15 -10.86
CA ILE A 161 0.86 14.75 -9.73
C ILE A 161 2.10 15.52 -10.20
N ALA A 162 2.91 14.93 -11.07
CA ALA A 162 4.09 15.58 -11.64
C ALA A 162 3.73 16.83 -12.45
N ASP A 163 2.61 16.81 -13.19
CA ASP A 163 2.11 17.97 -13.92
C ASP A 163 1.64 19.07 -12.94
N GLN A 164 0.96 18.70 -11.85
CA GLN A 164 0.54 19.65 -10.82
C GLN A 164 1.75 20.33 -10.12
N VAL A 165 2.79 19.56 -9.78
CA VAL A 165 4.03 20.11 -9.20
C VAL A 165 4.74 21.05 -10.17
N ARG A 166 4.73 20.74 -11.47
CA ARG A 166 5.31 21.63 -12.50
C ARG A 166 4.52 22.94 -12.66
N ALA A 167 3.20 22.85 -12.56
CA ALA A 167 2.31 24.02 -12.75
C ALA A 167 2.36 25.01 -11.57
N ASP A 168 2.55 24.52 -10.35
CA ASP A 168 2.64 25.35 -9.14
C ASP A 168 3.85 24.93 -8.31
N PRO A 169 4.95 25.73 -8.28
CA PRO A 169 6.20 25.39 -7.59
C PRO A 169 6.10 25.28 -6.06
N ARG A 170 4.97 25.62 -5.48
CA ARG A 170 4.70 25.42 -4.05
C ARG A 170 4.34 23.97 -3.73
N TRP A 171 4.01 23.14 -4.73
CA TRP A 171 3.67 21.75 -4.53
C TRP A 171 4.89 20.89 -4.30
N ARG A 172 4.70 19.93 -3.40
CA ARG A 172 5.65 18.86 -3.11
C ARG A 172 4.93 17.54 -3.04
N ALA A 173 5.46 16.53 -3.71
CA ALA A 173 4.84 15.20 -3.74
C ALA A 173 5.89 14.09 -3.63
N VAL A 174 5.53 13.02 -2.94
CA VAL A 174 6.27 11.74 -2.94
C VAL A 174 5.32 10.64 -3.38
N CYS A 175 5.63 9.98 -4.48
CA CYS A 175 4.92 8.80 -4.96
C CYS A 175 5.68 7.56 -4.48
N LEU A 176 5.08 6.78 -3.59
CA LEU A 176 5.67 5.60 -3.02
C LEU A 176 5.22 4.36 -3.81
N ARG A 177 6.15 3.69 -4.49
CA ARG A 177 5.91 2.49 -5.30
C ARG A 177 6.10 1.25 -4.43
N TYR A 178 5.00 0.71 -3.90
CA TYR A 178 5.04 -0.47 -3.04
C TYR A 178 5.25 -1.75 -3.81
N PHE A 179 6.06 -2.65 -3.23
CA PHE A 179 6.13 -4.03 -3.68
C PHE A 179 5.00 -4.83 -3.03
N ASN A 180 5.24 -5.91 -2.33
CA ASN A 180 4.17 -6.79 -1.84
C ASN A 180 3.97 -6.65 -0.32
N PRO A 181 3.11 -5.74 0.18
CA PRO A 181 2.90 -5.61 1.62
C PRO A 181 2.24 -6.86 2.20
N VAL A 182 2.81 -7.34 3.31
CA VAL A 182 2.35 -8.51 4.08
C VAL A 182 2.54 -8.26 5.57
N GLY A 183 2.00 -9.13 6.41
CA GLY A 183 2.11 -9.01 7.86
C GLY A 183 0.94 -8.28 8.49
N ALA A 184 1.10 -7.92 9.74
CA ALA A 184 0.14 -7.21 10.56
C ALA A 184 0.88 -6.42 11.63
N HIS A 185 0.19 -5.61 12.43
CA HIS A 185 0.77 -4.99 13.60
C HIS A 185 1.14 -6.06 14.65
N GLU A 186 2.27 -5.91 15.30
CA GLU A 186 2.80 -6.89 16.28
C GLU A 186 1.86 -7.18 17.45
N SER A 187 0.97 -6.22 17.80
CA SER A 187 -0.07 -6.43 18.80
C SER A 187 -1.13 -7.47 18.38
N GLY A 188 -1.27 -7.74 17.07
CA GLY A 188 -2.35 -8.53 16.49
C GLY A 188 -3.73 -7.87 16.61
N MET A 189 -3.81 -6.54 16.75
CA MET A 189 -5.07 -5.78 16.81
C MET A 189 -5.51 -5.30 15.42
N ILE A 190 -4.57 -4.94 14.55
CA ILE A 190 -4.84 -4.53 13.17
C ILE A 190 -4.04 -5.39 12.19
N GLY A 191 -4.63 -5.70 11.03
CA GLY A 191 -4.07 -6.55 9.99
C GLY A 191 -4.91 -6.51 8.72
N GLU A 192 -4.58 -7.35 7.73
CA GLU A 192 -5.32 -7.42 6.49
C GLU A 192 -6.63 -8.21 6.67
N SER A 193 -7.77 -7.51 6.56
CA SER A 193 -9.12 -8.08 6.66
C SER A 193 -9.95 -7.67 5.43
N PRO A 194 -9.80 -8.38 4.29
CA PRO A 194 -10.58 -8.05 3.10
C PRO A 194 -12.06 -8.33 3.34
N LEU A 195 -12.95 -7.38 3.02
CA LEU A 195 -14.40 -7.58 3.08
C LEU A 195 -14.91 -8.57 2.02
N ASN A 196 -14.17 -8.70 0.93
CA ASN A 196 -14.42 -9.65 -0.16
C ASN A 196 -13.46 -10.84 -0.06
N LEU A 197 -13.63 -11.83 -0.96
CA LEU A 197 -12.71 -12.96 -1.06
C LEU A 197 -11.24 -12.44 -1.20
N PRO A 198 -10.32 -12.95 -0.39
CA PRO A 198 -8.93 -12.54 -0.46
C PRO A 198 -8.29 -12.90 -1.80
N THR A 199 -7.57 -11.96 -2.37
CA THR A 199 -6.81 -12.12 -3.61
C THR A 199 -5.29 -12.12 -3.37
N ASN A 200 -4.86 -11.62 -2.21
CA ASN A 200 -3.46 -11.58 -1.81
C ASN A 200 -3.02 -12.91 -1.19
N LEU A 201 -1.73 -13.25 -1.35
CA LEU A 201 -1.17 -14.53 -0.91
C LEU A 201 -1.31 -14.76 0.60
N MET A 202 -0.86 -13.82 1.43
CA MET A 202 -0.82 -14.00 2.88
C MET A 202 -2.20 -14.24 3.51
N PRO A 203 -3.27 -13.48 3.20
CA PRO A 203 -4.62 -13.80 3.68
C PRO A 203 -5.09 -15.20 3.28
N ILE A 204 -4.78 -15.66 2.05
CA ILE A 204 -5.14 -17.00 1.59
C ILE A 204 -4.39 -18.08 2.39
N VAL A 205 -3.09 -17.89 2.64
CA VAL A 205 -2.29 -18.78 3.48
C VAL A 205 -2.88 -18.86 4.90
N CYS A 206 -3.26 -17.73 5.48
CA CYS A 206 -3.94 -17.70 6.77
C CYS A 206 -5.30 -18.42 6.77
N GLU A 207 -6.12 -18.30 5.70
CA GLU A 207 -7.37 -19.07 5.58
C GLU A 207 -7.15 -20.59 5.53
N VAL A 208 -6.07 -21.02 4.86
CA VAL A 208 -5.70 -22.45 4.83
C VAL A 208 -5.27 -22.90 6.23
N ALA A 209 -4.43 -22.14 6.91
CA ALA A 209 -3.97 -22.43 8.27
C ALA A 209 -5.12 -22.52 9.29
N LEU A 210 -6.18 -21.72 9.10
CA LEU A 210 -7.41 -21.72 9.90
C LEU A 210 -8.41 -22.81 9.50
N GLY A 211 -8.13 -23.59 8.45
CA GLY A 211 -9.05 -24.60 7.92
C GLY A 211 -10.29 -24.05 7.19
N LYS A 212 -10.32 -22.73 6.93
CA LYS A 212 -11.38 -22.07 6.15
C LYS A 212 -11.28 -22.37 4.65
N ARG A 213 -10.09 -22.80 4.20
CA ARG A 213 -9.79 -23.19 2.83
C ARG A 213 -9.01 -24.52 2.83
N PRO A 214 -9.33 -25.48 1.94
CA PRO A 214 -8.71 -26.82 1.99
C PRO A 214 -7.25 -26.81 1.58
N ARG A 215 -6.84 -25.92 0.68
CA ARG A 215 -5.46 -25.82 0.17
C ARG A 215 -5.19 -24.47 -0.49
N LEU A 216 -3.89 -24.13 -0.60
CA LEU A 216 -3.40 -23.02 -1.38
C LEU A 216 -3.23 -23.43 -2.84
N GLN A 217 -3.51 -22.52 -3.79
CA GLN A 217 -3.11 -22.67 -5.20
C GLN A 217 -1.85 -21.84 -5.46
N ILE A 218 -0.76 -22.49 -5.85
CA ILE A 218 0.47 -21.84 -6.32
C ILE A 218 0.45 -21.85 -7.84
N PHE A 219 0.53 -20.67 -8.46
CA PHE A 219 0.41 -20.53 -9.91
C PHE A 219 1.79 -20.67 -10.57
N GLY A 220 2.01 -21.81 -11.22
CA GLY A 220 3.25 -22.17 -11.88
C GLY A 220 4.38 -22.63 -10.96
N ASP A 221 5.17 -23.57 -11.46
CA ASP A 221 6.34 -24.15 -10.80
C ASP A 221 7.55 -24.30 -11.75
N GLN A 222 7.47 -23.64 -12.92
CA GLN A 222 8.50 -23.72 -13.97
C GLN A 222 9.05 -22.35 -14.37
N HIS A 223 8.93 -21.36 -13.47
CA HIS A 223 9.60 -20.09 -13.67
C HIS A 223 11.12 -20.25 -13.53
N PRO A 224 11.94 -19.40 -14.17
CA PRO A 224 13.40 -19.40 -14.01
C PRO A 224 13.81 -18.81 -12.65
N THR A 225 13.41 -19.46 -11.57
CA THR A 225 13.62 -19.10 -10.17
C THR A 225 14.14 -20.32 -9.41
N PRO A 226 14.69 -20.17 -8.20
CA PRO A 226 15.33 -21.28 -7.46
C PRO A 226 14.43 -22.50 -7.22
N ASP A 227 13.14 -22.32 -7.02
CA ASP A 227 12.16 -23.39 -6.76
C ASP A 227 11.05 -23.48 -7.82
N GLY A 228 11.17 -22.72 -8.88
CA GLY A 228 10.21 -22.68 -9.99
C GLY A 228 8.97 -21.80 -9.72
N THR A 229 8.74 -21.35 -8.49
CA THR A 229 7.63 -20.43 -8.16
C THR A 229 8.05 -18.96 -8.33
N CYS A 230 7.07 -18.05 -8.43
CA CYS A 230 7.36 -16.63 -8.59
C CYS A 230 8.11 -16.05 -7.39
N VAL A 231 9.06 -15.14 -7.66
CA VAL A 231 9.79 -14.37 -6.65
C VAL A 231 9.21 -12.97 -6.51
N ARG A 232 8.94 -12.54 -5.29
CA ARG A 232 8.40 -11.22 -4.96
C ARG A 232 9.17 -10.58 -3.81
N ASP A 233 9.21 -9.26 -3.80
CA ASP A 233 9.69 -8.49 -2.66
C ASP A 233 8.52 -8.33 -1.68
N PHE A 234 8.50 -9.17 -0.66
CA PHE A 234 7.53 -9.03 0.44
C PHE A 234 8.05 -8.02 1.44
N ILE A 235 7.25 -7.02 1.74
CA ILE A 235 7.58 -5.97 2.71
C ILE A 235 6.59 -6.01 3.89
N HIS A 236 7.10 -5.90 5.10
CA HIS A 236 6.25 -5.82 6.28
C HIS A 236 5.41 -4.54 6.25
N VAL A 237 4.09 -4.65 6.50
CA VAL A 237 3.17 -3.51 6.44
C VAL A 237 3.56 -2.38 7.41
N MET A 238 4.17 -2.68 8.56
CA MET A 238 4.69 -1.65 9.48
C MET A 238 5.93 -0.95 8.94
N ASP A 239 6.84 -1.66 8.24
CA ASP A 239 7.95 -0.99 7.55
C ASP A 239 7.43 -0.06 6.46
N LEU A 240 6.40 -0.50 5.73
CA LEU A 240 5.72 0.33 4.74
C LEU A 240 5.08 1.57 5.38
N ALA A 241 4.38 1.41 6.51
CA ALA A 241 3.79 2.52 7.27
C ALA A 241 4.85 3.52 7.74
N GLU A 242 5.98 3.04 8.27
CA GLU A 242 7.13 3.88 8.64
C GLU A 242 7.70 4.63 7.41
N GLY A 243 7.71 4.02 6.22
CA GLY A 243 8.08 4.67 4.97
C GLY A 243 7.20 5.88 4.64
N HIS A 244 5.88 5.77 4.90
CA HIS A 244 4.96 6.91 4.75
C HIS A 244 5.25 8.03 5.75
N VAL A 245 5.53 7.69 7.01
CA VAL A 245 5.94 8.66 8.03
C VAL A 245 7.20 9.40 7.59
N ARG A 246 8.20 8.71 7.04
CA ARG A 246 9.41 9.33 6.51
C ARG A 246 9.16 10.23 5.30
N ALA A 247 8.24 9.81 4.43
CA ALA A 247 7.83 10.65 3.29
C ALA A 247 7.11 11.93 3.74
N VAL A 248 6.24 11.85 4.76
CA VAL A 248 5.61 13.02 5.38
C VAL A 248 6.68 13.95 5.96
N ASP A 249 7.61 13.43 6.74
CA ASP A 249 8.71 14.21 7.33
C ASP A 249 9.55 14.90 6.25
N TRP A 250 9.91 14.17 5.20
CA TRP A 250 10.69 14.72 4.09
C TRP A 250 9.95 15.84 3.37
N LEU A 251 8.64 15.73 3.15
CA LEU A 251 7.81 16.78 2.55
C LEU A 251 7.77 18.04 3.43
N MET A 252 7.69 17.87 4.74
CA MET A 252 7.56 18.99 5.67
C MET A 252 8.87 19.74 5.92
N GLN A 253 10.01 19.06 5.74
CA GLN A 253 11.36 19.62 5.98
C GLN A 253 12.16 19.84 4.69
N GLY A 254 11.69 19.28 3.58
CA GLY A 254 12.44 19.19 2.32
C GLY A 254 12.43 20.47 1.47
N PRO A 255 13.07 20.39 0.29
CA PRO A 255 13.21 21.52 -0.64
C PRO A 255 11.86 22.00 -1.17
N GLU A 256 11.83 23.29 -1.57
CA GLU A 256 10.72 23.81 -2.36
C GLU A 256 10.66 23.07 -3.70
N GLN A 257 9.47 22.86 -4.22
CA GLN A 257 9.17 22.18 -5.49
C GLN A 257 9.86 20.82 -5.65
N ALA A 258 9.22 19.76 -5.21
CA ALA A 258 9.75 18.42 -5.35
C ALA A 258 8.66 17.44 -5.79
N CYS A 259 9.00 16.58 -6.75
CA CYS A 259 8.20 15.40 -7.11
C CYS A 259 9.14 14.21 -7.14
N LEU A 260 9.00 13.32 -6.17
CA LEU A 260 9.89 12.19 -5.97
C LEU A 260 9.10 10.88 -6.13
N ASN A 261 9.62 9.96 -6.94
CA ASN A 261 9.11 8.59 -7.01
C ASN A 261 10.10 7.68 -6.29
N VAL A 262 9.62 6.86 -5.34
CA VAL A 262 10.50 6.05 -4.47
C VAL A 262 9.93 4.64 -4.34
N ASN A 263 10.78 3.65 -4.52
CA ASN A 263 10.46 2.25 -4.25
C ASN A 263 10.44 1.98 -2.73
N LEU A 264 9.38 1.33 -2.26
CA LEU A 264 9.32 0.77 -0.91
C LEU A 264 9.24 -0.76 -0.99
N GLY A 265 10.38 -1.39 -0.79
CA GLY A 265 10.60 -2.82 -0.73
C GLY A 265 11.70 -3.15 0.27
N THR A 266 12.06 -4.42 0.36
CA THR A 266 13.19 -4.88 1.17
C THR A 266 14.49 -4.95 0.36
N GLY A 267 14.39 -4.97 -0.99
CA GLY A 267 15.50 -5.26 -1.90
C GLY A 267 15.80 -6.76 -2.00
N ASN A 268 15.04 -7.60 -1.30
CA ASN A 268 15.20 -9.05 -1.30
C ASN A 268 13.98 -9.72 -1.92
N GLY A 269 14.21 -10.59 -2.90
CA GLY A 269 13.17 -11.40 -3.49
C GLY A 269 13.03 -12.73 -2.74
N HIS A 270 11.80 -13.07 -2.33
CA HIS A 270 11.44 -14.37 -1.77
C HIS A 270 10.46 -15.09 -2.69
N SER A 271 10.62 -16.40 -2.87
CA SER A 271 9.69 -17.18 -3.64
C SER A 271 8.36 -17.40 -2.88
N VAL A 272 7.30 -17.73 -3.63
CA VAL A 272 6.01 -18.09 -3.02
C VAL A 272 6.16 -19.30 -2.11
N GLN A 273 6.94 -20.29 -2.53
CA GLN A 273 7.17 -21.52 -1.74
C GLN A 273 7.99 -21.22 -0.49
N GLU A 274 9.02 -20.37 -0.56
CA GLU A 274 9.80 -19.90 0.59
C GLU A 274 8.91 -19.22 1.64
N LEU A 275 8.00 -18.33 1.22
CA LEU A 275 7.05 -17.69 2.13
C LEU A 275 6.13 -18.72 2.80
N VAL A 276 5.64 -19.72 2.08
CA VAL A 276 4.78 -20.78 2.62
C VAL A 276 5.55 -21.61 3.66
N GLN A 277 6.77 -22.04 3.35
CA GLN A 277 7.62 -22.79 4.27
C GLN A 277 7.96 -21.99 5.55
N THR A 278 8.24 -20.69 5.38
CA THR A 278 8.47 -19.78 6.52
C THR A 278 7.21 -19.68 7.38
N PHE A 279 6.04 -19.51 6.74
CA PHE A 279 4.78 -19.45 7.47
C PHE A 279 4.49 -20.75 8.24
N GLU A 280 4.72 -21.93 7.65
CA GLU A 280 4.60 -23.23 8.34
C GLU A 280 5.50 -23.31 9.57
N SER A 281 6.75 -22.87 9.40
CA SER A 281 7.75 -22.87 10.49
C SER A 281 7.32 -22.00 11.68
N VAL A 282 6.85 -20.77 11.43
CA VAL A 282 6.52 -19.82 12.52
C VAL A 282 5.14 -20.05 13.11
N SER A 283 4.18 -20.58 12.33
CA SER A 283 2.81 -20.82 12.79
C SER A 283 2.62 -22.21 13.40
N GLY A 284 3.48 -23.17 13.08
CA GLY A 284 3.30 -24.59 13.39
C GLY A 284 2.13 -25.24 12.65
N LYS A 285 1.63 -24.60 11.58
CA LYS A 285 0.51 -25.09 10.77
C LYS A 285 1.01 -25.64 9.44
N ASN A 286 0.48 -26.77 9.02
CA ASN A 286 0.73 -27.30 7.68
C ASN A 286 -0.15 -26.56 6.66
N ILE A 287 0.44 -26.15 5.54
CA ILE A 287 -0.23 -25.43 4.43
C ILE A 287 -0.24 -26.32 3.19
N PRO A 288 -1.22 -27.21 3.05
CA PRO A 288 -1.33 -28.01 1.84
C PRO A 288 -1.55 -27.10 0.63
N PHE A 289 -0.85 -27.41 -0.46
CA PHE A 289 -0.97 -26.65 -1.70
C PHE A 289 -1.08 -27.57 -2.93
N GLU A 290 -1.53 -26.99 -4.02
CA GLU A 290 -1.49 -27.60 -5.36
C GLU A 290 -0.92 -26.60 -6.37
N ILE A 291 -0.23 -27.14 -7.37
CA ILE A 291 0.27 -26.31 -8.48
C ILE A 291 -0.85 -26.12 -9.49
N ALA A 292 -1.15 -24.86 -9.76
CA ALA A 292 -2.09 -24.44 -10.79
C ALA A 292 -1.33 -23.93 -12.04
N PRO A 293 -1.95 -23.86 -13.22
CA PRO A 293 -1.33 -23.27 -14.41
C PRO A 293 -0.86 -21.83 -14.16
N ASN A 294 0.21 -21.43 -14.84
CA ASN A 294 0.70 -20.04 -14.81
C ASN A 294 -0.40 -19.05 -15.16
N ARG A 295 -0.47 -17.94 -14.45
CA ARG A 295 -1.36 -16.84 -14.80
C ARG A 295 -0.84 -16.13 -16.05
N PRO A 296 -1.71 -15.78 -17.02
CA PRO A 296 -1.27 -14.99 -18.18
C PRO A 296 -0.59 -13.68 -17.76
N GLY A 297 0.60 -13.42 -18.31
CA GLY A 297 1.36 -12.20 -18.02
C GLY A 297 2.05 -12.16 -16.65
N GLU A 298 2.14 -13.30 -15.95
CA GLU A 298 2.84 -13.36 -14.67
C GLU A 298 4.36 -13.24 -14.86
N VAL A 299 4.99 -12.38 -14.09
CA VAL A 299 6.44 -12.11 -14.12
C VAL A 299 7.14 -13.02 -13.12
N ALA A 300 8.23 -13.68 -13.54
CA ALA A 300 8.95 -14.63 -12.69
C ALA A 300 9.54 -13.99 -11.43
N SER A 301 10.16 -12.81 -11.55
CA SER A 301 10.83 -12.13 -10.42
C SER A 301 10.58 -10.63 -10.45
N VAL A 302 10.15 -10.09 -9.28
CA VAL A 302 9.90 -8.65 -9.09
C VAL A 302 10.37 -8.27 -7.69
N PHE A 303 11.48 -7.49 -7.58
CA PHE A 303 11.98 -6.95 -6.31
C PHE A 303 12.70 -5.61 -6.52
N ALA A 304 12.75 -4.80 -5.48
CA ALA A 304 13.14 -3.40 -5.51
C ALA A 304 14.66 -3.18 -5.49
N GLN A 305 15.13 -2.15 -6.18
CA GLN A 305 16.29 -1.39 -5.74
C GLN A 305 15.83 -0.37 -4.68
N VAL A 306 16.50 -0.32 -3.54
CA VAL A 306 16.02 0.43 -2.35
C VAL A 306 16.95 1.57 -1.91
N ASP A 307 18.01 1.84 -2.66
CA ASP A 307 19.00 2.84 -2.31
C ASP A 307 18.41 4.25 -2.22
N LEU A 308 17.50 4.62 -3.12
CA LEU A 308 16.89 5.95 -3.13
C LEU A 308 16.08 6.21 -1.85
N ALA A 309 15.32 5.22 -1.37
CA ALA A 309 14.56 5.33 -0.11
C ALA A 309 15.50 5.57 1.07
N ARG A 310 16.63 4.83 1.12
CA ARG A 310 17.64 5.00 2.17
C ARG A 310 18.30 6.39 2.10
N ASP A 311 18.73 6.80 0.92
CA ASP A 311 19.58 7.98 0.75
C ASP A 311 18.76 9.28 0.85
N VAL A 312 17.48 9.27 0.42
CA VAL A 312 16.65 10.48 0.41
C VAL A 312 15.68 10.55 1.59
N LEU A 313 15.01 9.43 1.93
CA LEU A 313 14.04 9.40 3.03
C LEU A 313 14.67 8.96 4.37
N GLY A 314 15.92 8.49 4.37
CA GLY A 314 16.55 7.90 5.55
C GLY A 314 15.79 6.66 6.04
N TRP A 315 15.16 5.93 5.12
CA TRP A 315 14.31 4.77 5.41
C TRP A 315 14.84 3.48 4.80
N GLN A 316 14.70 2.41 5.54
CA GLN A 316 14.98 1.04 5.09
C GLN A 316 14.05 0.07 5.80
N ALA A 317 13.54 -0.93 5.08
CA ALA A 317 12.81 -2.05 5.67
C ALA A 317 13.70 -2.85 6.64
N ARG A 318 13.15 -3.29 7.77
CA ARG A 318 13.91 -3.94 8.85
C ARG A 318 13.34 -5.27 9.29
N ARG A 319 12.04 -5.51 9.06
CA ARG A 319 11.35 -6.71 9.52
C ARG A 319 11.52 -7.83 8.50
N PRO A 320 12.12 -8.98 8.90
CA PRO A 320 12.34 -10.11 8.01
C PRO A 320 11.04 -10.87 7.73
N ILE A 321 11.09 -11.77 6.74
CA ILE A 321 9.93 -12.58 6.31
C ILE A 321 9.31 -13.39 7.45
N ASP A 322 10.12 -13.86 8.40
CA ASP A 322 9.63 -14.58 9.60
C ASP A 322 8.69 -13.71 10.42
N SER A 323 9.06 -12.45 10.66
CA SER A 323 8.20 -11.48 11.36
C SER A 323 6.92 -11.19 10.57
N MET A 324 7.01 -11.07 9.25
CA MET A 324 5.86 -10.87 8.37
C MET A 324 4.85 -12.01 8.53
N CYS A 325 5.33 -13.25 8.50
CA CYS A 325 4.50 -14.45 8.67
C CYS A 325 3.94 -14.57 10.09
N ALA A 326 4.76 -14.33 11.12
CA ALA A 326 4.36 -14.45 12.52
C ALA A 326 3.28 -13.44 12.89
N ASP A 327 3.42 -12.17 12.45
CA ASP A 327 2.47 -11.13 12.76
C ASP A 327 1.15 -11.31 11.98
N ALA A 328 1.22 -11.73 10.70
CA ALA A 328 0.04 -12.10 9.94
C ALA A 328 -0.73 -13.25 10.60
N TRP A 329 -0.03 -14.28 11.08
CA TRP A 329 -0.65 -15.40 11.79
C TRP A 329 -1.25 -14.98 13.13
N ARG A 330 -0.55 -14.15 13.91
CA ARG A 330 -1.06 -13.61 15.18
C ARG A 330 -2.37 -12.85 14.99
N TRP A 331 -2.46 -12.02 13.96
CA TRP A 331 -3.69 -11.33 13.59
C TRP A 331 -4.79 -12.31 13.19
N ALA A 332 -4.54 -13.16 12.20
CA ALA A 332 -5.54 -14.06 11.66
C ALA A 332 -6.10 -15.04 12.69
N SER A 333 -5.25 -15.56 13.60
CA SER A 333 -5.64 -16.50 14.65
C SER A 333 -6.45 -15.87 15.79
N ARG A 334 -6.42 -14.54 15.94
CA ARG A 334 -7.28 -13.80 16.89
C ARG A 334 -8.63 -13.40 16.28
N ALA A 335 -8.65 -13.10 14.98
CA ALA A 335 -9.85 -12.66 14.27
C ALA A 335 -10.73 -13.85 13.82
N GLY A 336 -10.23 -15.08 13.87
CA GLY A 336 -10.93 -16.34 13.51
C GLY A 336 -11.52 -17.02 14.70
#